data_e732d8192fcde84b24c87587cf8b3edf
#
_entry.id   e732d8192fcde84b24c87587cf8b3edf
#
_cell.length_a   1.000
_cell.length_b   1.000
_cell.length_c   1.000
_cell.angle_alpha   90.00
_cell.angle_beta   90.00
_cell.angle_gamma   90.00
#
_symmetry.space_group_name_H-M   'P 1'
#
loop_
_entity.id
_entity.type
_entity.pdbx_description
1 polymer ?
#
loop_
_entity_poly.entity_id
_entity_poly.type
_entity_poly.pdbx_seq_one_letter_code
_entity_poly.pdbx_strand_id
1 'polypeptide(L)'
;MLLCYSSISAARVVLSLYALNLGAPPSAVGILFSTFYAFPLVLSWPVGMLSDRIGSRWLLLFSTIVGSCAMLLPYVVRDLSALYVAGTLLGLSISVYNVLLQSLVGLLSKPQERTRNFSNAGLMGSITSLLGPLIAGFAIDHSGHAIACLYVVALSLAAAAMVALWGGVLPGGHRRAVSGKDIRATVSDRRILRILGLSSLVQIGQDLFQFYIPIYGHALGLSASAIGAVLAAYAAAEFIVRIIMPGMIARIGEETLLVYSFGLAAMGFILAPLFESVVALGAVSFMFGFGMGCGHPITTMLIFSRSAEGRAGETFGLRQTVNNIMRVGGPALFGFIASAAGLPPVFWINAFMMGAGGWLARPAGTARPK
;
A
#
# COMPACT_ATOMS: atom_id res chain seq x y z
N MET A 1 8.90 13.41 3.67
CA MET A 1 8.15 12.38 2.97
C MET A 1 8.94 11.07 2.87
N LEU A 2 10.12 11.05 2.24
CA LEU A 2 10.94 9.84 2.07
C LEU A 2 11.16 9.08 3.38
N LEU A 3 11.68 9.74 4.42
CA LEU A 3 11.98 9.09 5.70
C LEU A 3 10.74 8.45 6.37
N CYS A 4 9.62 9.16 6.40
CA CYS A 4 8.38 8.64 6.98
C CYS A 4 7.86 7.40 6.26
N TYR A 5 7.75 7.45 4.92
CA TYR A 5 7.28 6.30 4.16
C TYR A 5 8.26 5.14 4.18
N SER A 6 9.59 5.40 4.14
CA SER A 6 10.59 4.35 4.28
C SER A 6 10.52 3.68 5.66
N SER A 7 10.29 4.46 6.73
CA SER A 7 10.08 3.93 8.08
C SER A 7 8.84 3.02 8.13
N ILE A 8 7.71 3.47 7.58
CA ILE A 8 6.47 2.68 7.52
C ILE A 8 6.66 1.39 6.70
N SER A 9 7.32 1.50 5.54
CA SER A 9 7.58 0.35 4.68
C SER A 9 8.53 -0.66 5.33
N ALA A 10 9.58 -0.19 5.99
CA ALA A 10 10.50 -1.02 6.75
C ALA A 10 9.79 -1.68 7.95
N ALA A 11 8.97 -0.91 8.69
CA ALA A 11 8.23 -1.42 9.85
C ALA A 11 7.37 -2.64 9.50
N ARG A 12 6.68 -2.62 8.36
CA ARG A 12 5.85 -3.76 7.91
C ARG A 12 6.68 -5.02 7.75
N VAL A 13 7.85 -4.93 7.11
CA VAL A 13 8.74 -6.07 6.89
C VAL A 13 9.33 -6.55 8.22
N VAL A 14 9.83 -5.63 9.05
CA VAL A 14 10.39 -5.97 10.36
C VAL A 14 9.37 -6.70 11.23
N LEU A 15 8.14 -6.15 11.40
CA LEU A 15 7.12 -6.76 12.25
C LEU A 15 6.66 -8.11 11.71
N SER A 16 6.54 -8.25 10.38
CA SER A 16 6.17 -9.48 9.70
C SER A 16 7.18 -10.61 9.97
N LEU A 17 8.46 -10.34 9.69
CA LEU A 17 9.55 -11.30 9.89
C LEU A 17 9.80 -11.57 11.38
N TYR A 18 9.61 -10.57 12.23
CA TYR A 18 9.75 -10.74 13.68
C TYR A 18 8.64 -11.65 14.24
N ALA A 19 7.38 -11.48 13.78
CA ALA A 19 6.29 -12.38 14.17
C ALA A 19 6.59 -13.84 13.77
N LEU A 20 7.09 -14.07 12.54
CA LEU A 20 7.49 -15.40 12.08
C LEU A 20 8.67 -15.96 12.90
N ASN A 21 9.65 -15.13 13.25
CA ASN A 21 10.76 -15.54 14.10
C ASN A 21 10.31 -15.92 15.52
N LEU A 22 9.24 -15.31 16.04
CA LEU A 22 8.60 -15.72 17.30
C LEU A 22 7.74 -16.98 17.17
N GLY A 23 7.72 -17.64 16.01
CA GLY A 23 6.94 -18.85 15.76
C GLY A 23 5.46 -18.61 15.48
N ALA A 24 5.07 -17.37 15.12
CA ALA A 24 3.69 -17.07 14.81
C ALA A 24 3.24 -17.77 13.52
N PRO A 25 2.04 -18.41 13.51
CA PRO A 25 1.48 -19.01 12.31
C PRO A 25 1.09 -17.90 11.29
N PRO A 26 0.95 -18.25 9.99
CA PRO A 26 0.54 -17.29 8.96
C PRO A 26 -0.77 -16.53 9.26
N SER A 27 -1.72 -17.16 9.97
CA SER A 27 -2.94 -16.51 10.44
C SER A 27 -2.67 -15.36 11.41
N ALA A 28 -1.76 -15.56 12.37
CA ALA A 28 -1.36 -14.51 13.32
C ALA A 28 -0.67 -13.33 12.60
N VAL A 29 0.19 -13.62 11.62
CA VAL A 29 0.82 -12.58 10.78
C VAL A 29 -0.24 -11.87 9.93
N GLY A 30 -1.23 -12.59 9.41
CA GLY A 30 -2.37 -12.01 8.69
C GLY A 30 -3.18 -11.03 9.54
N ILE A 31 -3.48 -11.40 10.80
CA ILE A 31 -4.14 -10.51 11.76
C ILE A 31 -3.26 -9.28 12.05
N LEU A 32 -1.95 -9.47 12.23
CA LEU A 32 -1.00 -8.37 12.42
C LEU A 32 -1.06 -7.36 11.26
N PHE A 33 -1.07 -7.83 10.01
CA PHE A 33 -1.23 -6.95 8.86
C PHE A 33 -2.57 -6.22 8.85
N SER A 34 -3.65 -6.87 9.25
CA SER A 34 -4.98 -6.27 9.35
C SER A 34 -5.01 -5.11 10.36
N THR A 35 -4.22 -5.18 11.45
CA THR A 35 -4.15 -4.10 12.43
C THR A 35 -3.60 -2.79 11.85
N PHE A 36 -2.71 -2.85 10.84
CA PHE A 36 -2.19 -1.65 10.18
C PHE A 36 -3.27 -0.84 9.46
N TYR A 37 -4.39 -1.46 9.10
CA TYR A 37 -5.46 -0.83 8.34
C TYR A 37 -6.75 -0.62 9.15
N ALA A 38 -6.81 -1.09 10.39
CA ALA A 38 -7.97 -0.89 11.26
C ALA A 38 -8.24 0.60 11.52
N PHE A 39 -7.22 1.36 11.92
CA PHE A 39 -7.35 2.80 12.11
C PHE A 39 -7.58 3.59 10.82
N PRO A 40 -6.86 3.34 9.71
CA PRO A 40 -7.17 3.98 8.42
C PRO A 40 -8.61 3.83 7.98
N LEU A 41 -9.24 2.68 8.26
CA LEU A 41 -10.64 2.44 7.90
C LEU A 41 -11.59 3.42 8.61
N VAL A 42 -11.36 3.69 9.90
CA VAL A 42 -12.26 4.48 10.74
C VAL A 42 -11.85 5.94 10.84
N LEU A 43 -10.54 6.22 10.92
CA LEU A 43 -10.03 7.54 11.28
C LEU A 43 -9.67 8.44 10.09
N SER A 44 -9.65 7.93 8.85
CA SER A 44 -9.27 8.75 7.69
C SER A 44 -10.12 10.02 7.57
N TRP A 45 -11.42 9.94 7.81
CA TRP A 45 -12.31 11.09 7.77
C TRP A 45 -12.14 12.05 8.98
N PRO A 46 -12.15 11.60 10.27
CA PRO A 46 -11.86 12.46 11.41
C PRO A 46 -10.50 13.15 11.35
N VAL A 47 -9.47 12.47 10.88
CA VAL A 47 -8.12 13.02 10.72
C VAL A 47 -8.12 14.16 9.69
N GLY A 48 -8.85 14.03 8.58
CA GLY A 48 -9.00 15.10 7.60
C GLY A 48 -9.61 16.35 8.23
N MET A 49 -10.69 16.22 8.99
CA MET A 49 -11.32 17.34 9.71
C MET A 49 -10.39 17.97 10.75
N LEU A 50 -9.64 17.14 11.47
CA LEU A 50 -8.70 17.60 12.49
C LEU A 50 -7.54 18.37 11.87
N SER A 51 -7.04 17.91 10.70
CA SER A 51 -6.01 18.59 9.91
C SER A 51 -6.43 20.02 9.53
N ASP A 52 -7.70 20.18 9.14
CA ASP A 52 -8.25 21.48 8.77
C ASP A 52 -8.35 22.45 9.98
N ARG A 53 -8.42 21.91 11.20
CA ARG A 53 -8.53 22.73 12.43
C ARG A 53 -7.19 23.11 13.04
N ILE A 54 -6.31 22.14 13.29
CA ILE A 54 -5.06 22.35 14.04
C ILE A 54 -3.82 22.47 13.15
N GLY A 55 -3.98 22.28 11.84
CA GLY A 55 -2.91 22.37 10.86
C GLY A 55 -2.08 21.10 10.72
N SER A 56 -1.39 20.98 9.58
CA SER A 56 -0.71 19.75 9.16
C SER A 56 0.56 19.44 9.98
N ARG A 57 1.26 20.48 10.49
CA ARG A 57 2.54 20.31 11.19
C ARG A 57 2.42 19.47 12.45
N TRP A 58 1.48 19.82 13.33
CA TRP A 58 1.32 19.10 14.62
C TRP A 58 0.85 17.67 14.45
N LEU A 59 -0.03 17.43 13.47
CA LEU A 59 -0.49 16.09 13.15
C LEU A 59 0.60 15.22 12.53
N LEU A 60 1.48 15.79 11.69
CA LEU A 60 2.65 15.09 11.17
C LEU A 60 3.62 14.72 12.30
N LEU A 61 3.91 15.64 13.22
CA LEU A 61 4.73 15.36 14.40
C LEU A 61 4.10 14.25 15.25
N PHE A 62 2.79 14.35 15.52
CA PHE A 62 2.07 13.32 16.24
C PHE A 62 2.22 11.96 15.56
N SER A 63 1.99 11.87 14.24
CA SER A 63 2.07 10.60 13.52
C SER A 63 3.48 9.98 13.55
N THR A 64 4.52 10.79 13.41
CA THR A 64 5.91 10.31 13.45
C THR A 64 6.32 9.86 14.86
N ILE A 65 5.91 10.57 15.90
CA ILE A 65 6.16 10.18 17.30
C ILE A 65 5.42 8.88 17.63
N VAL A 66 4.15 8.78 17.28
CA VAL A 66 3.37 7.54 17.48
C VAL A 66 4.01 6.37 16.75
N GLY A 67 4.46 6.56 15.50
CA GLY A 67 5.18 5.55 14.73
C GLY A 67 6.50 5.11 15.39
N SER A 68 7.24 6.06 16.00
CA SER A 68 8.47 5.76 16.75
C SER A 68 8.17 4.96 18.02
N CYS A 69 7.16 5.38 18.81
CA CYS A 69 6.74 4.67 20.01
C CYS A 69 6.23 3.25 19.67
N ALA A 70 5.50 3.12 18.57
CA ALA A 70 5.03 1.83 18.08
C ALA A 70 6.17 0.84 17.86
N MET A 71 7.26 1.28 17.21
CA MET A 71 8.39 0.42 16.91
C MET A 71 9.36 0.24 18.08
N LEU A 72 9.30 1.12 19.09
CA LEU A 72 10.07 0.94 20.32
C LEU A 72 9.50 -0.19 21.20
N LEU A 73 8.19 -0.42 21.13
CA LEU A 73 7.50 -1.42 21.95
C LEU A 73 8.02 -2.86 21.70
N PRO A 74 8.14 -3.37 20.47
CA PRO A 74 8.69 -4.71 20.22
C PRO A 74 10.17 -4.88 20.57
N TYR A 75 10.92 -3.79 20.66
CA TYR A 75 12.29 -3.83 21.17
C TYR A 75 12.33 -4.13 22.67
N VAL A 76 11.42 -3.49 23.44
CA VAL A 76 11.35 -3.65 24.91
C VAL A 76 10.63 -4.94 25.29
N VAL A 77 9.48 -5.19 24.67
CA VAL A 77 8.61 -6.37 24.95
C VAL A 77 8.67 -7.28 23.73
N ARG A 78 9.39 -8.39 23.88
CA ARG A 78 9.69 -9.32 22.77
C ARG A 78 8.62 -10.42 22.70
N ASP A 79 7.37 -10.01 22.55
CA ASP A 79 6.22 -10.90 22.50
C ASP A 79 5.28 -10.52 21.33
N LEU A 80 4.47 -11.49 20.90
CA LEU A 80 3.53 -11.32 19.80
C LEU A 80 2.46 -10.25 20.10
N SER A 81 2.05 -10.13 21.35
CA SER A 81 1.11 -9.08 21.80
C SER A 81 1.66 -7.67 21.55
N ALA A 82 2.95 -7.45 21.81
CA ALA A 82 3.62 -6.18 21.53
C ALA A 82 3.63 -5.85 20.03
N LEU A 83 3.78 -6.86 19.16
CA LEU A 83 3.70 -6.68 17.71
C LEU A 83 2.31 -6.24 17.25
N TYR A 84 1.25 -6.80 17.82
CA TYR A 84 -0.13 -6.37 17.51
C TYR A 84 -0.40 -4.93 17.94
N VAL A 85 0.03 -4.54 19.14
CA VAL A 85 -0.09 -3.17 19.63
C VAL A 85 0.73 -2.22 18.74
N ALA A 86 1.95 -2.60 18.40
CA ALA A 86 2.81 -1.83 17.49
C ALA A 86 2.15 -1.68 16.10
N GLY A 87 1.60 -2.75 15.54
CA GLY A 87 0.89 -2.73 14.26
C GLY A 87 -0.32 -1.78 14.29
N THR A 88 -1.07 -1.81 15.39
CA THR A 88 -2.23 -0.94 15.59
C THR A 88 -1.83 0.54 15.68
N LEU A 89 -0.80 0.86 16.44
CA LEU A 89 -0.25 2.23 16.56
C LEU A 89 0.36 2.72 15.23
N LEU A 90 1.04 1.83 14.50
CA LEU A 90 1.51 2.15 13.15
C LEU A 90 0.35 2.43 12.21
N GLY A 91 -0.76 1.69 12.32
CA GLY A 91 -1.98 1.95 11.56
C GLY A 91 -2.52 3.36 11.81
N LEU A 92 -2.50 3.83 13.05
CA LEU A 92 -2.85 5.21 13.40
C LEU A 92 -1.90 6.22 12.72
N SER A 93 -0.59 5.99 12.83
CA SER A 93 0.44 6.82 12.17
C SER A 93 0.24 6.85 10.65
N ILE A 94 0.02 5.71 10.00
CA ILE A 94 -0.23 5.59 8.57
C ILE A 94 -1.47 6.38 8.14
N SER A 95 -2.57 6.29 8.92
CA SER A 95 -3.81 7.00 8.63
C SER A 95 -3.61 8.50 8.59
N VAL A 96 -3.00 9.03 9.65
CA VAL A 96 -2.73 10.47 9.78
C VAL A 96 -1.80 10.93 8.65
N TYR A 97 -0.72 10.20 8.42
CA TYR A 97 0.27 10.58 7.42
C TYR A 97 -0.29 10.57 5.99
N ASN A 98 -1.04 9.55 5.60
CA ASN A 98 -1.62 9.44 4.26
C ASN A 98 -2.62 10.56 3.96
N VAL A 99 -3.50 10.88 4.92
CA VAL A 99 -4.47 11.97 4.78
C VAL A 99 -3.76 13.30 4.63
N LEU A 100 -2.78 13.57 5.49
CA LEU A 100 -2.02 14.83 5.46
C LEU A 100 -1.21 14.98 4.17
N LEU A 101 -0.57 13.92 3.70
CA LEU A 101 0.22 13.97 2.48
C LEU A 101 -0.64 14.36 1.27
N GLN A 102 -1.78 13.69 1.09
CA GLN A 102 -2.69 13.98 -0.02
C GLN A 102 -3.24 15.41 0.08
N SER A 103 -3.61 15.86 1.30
CA SER A 103 -4.05 17.21 1.54
C SER A 103 -2.97 18.25 1.23
N LEU A 104 -1.73 18.04 1.70
CA LEU A 104 -0.61 18.95 1.46
C LEU A 104 -0.22 19.03 -0.02
N VAL A 105 -0.16 17.89 -0.73
CA VAL A 105 0.09 17.90 -2.18
C VAL A 105 -1.00 18.70 -2.90
N GLY A 106 -2.27 18.54 -2.51
CA GLY A 106 -3.38 19.29 -3.10
C GLY A 106 -3.34 20.79 -2.79
N LEU A 107 -3.02 21.17 -1.54
CA LEU A 107 -3.02 22.57 -1.07
C LEU A 107 -1.81 23.37 -1.60
N LEU A 108 -0.61 22.75 -1.63
CA LEU A 108 0.62 23.40 -2.05
C LEU A 108 0.80 23.45 -3.57
N SER A 109 -0.05 22.73 -4.32
CA SER A 109 0.03 22.68 -5.78
C SER A 109 -0.86 23.72 -6.43
N LYS A 110 -0.30 24.49 -7.38
CA LYS A 110 -1.09 25.30 -8.30
C LYS A 110 -1.99 24.37 -9.15
N PRO A 111 -3.20 24.83 -9.57
CA PRO A 111 -4.13 23.99 -10.33
C PRO A 111 -3.48 23.27 -11.53
N GLN A 112 -2.62 23.96 -12.27
CA GLN A 112 -1.92 23.46 -13.46
C GLN A 112 -0.84 22.43 -13.13
N GLU A 113 -0.29 22.42 -11.92
CA GLU A 113 0.80 21.56 -11.48
C GLU A 113 0.34 20.37 -10.62
N ARG A 114 -0.93 20.31 -10.26
CA ARG A 114 -1.46 19.28 -9.35
C ARG A 114 -1.20 17.86 -9.84
N THR A 115 -1.50 17.59 -11.11
CA THR A 115 -1.28 16.26 -11.69
C THR A 115 0.19 15.86 -11.62
N ARG A 116 1.10 16.76 -11.95
CA ARG A 116 2.54 16.52 -11.86
C ARG A 116 3.00 16.26 -10.44
N ASN A 117 2.50 17.04 -9.47
CA ASN A 117 2.89 16.92 -8.06
C ASN A 117 2.34 15.65 -7.42
N PHE A 118 1.11 15.23 -7.75
CA PHE A 118 0.59 13.92 -7.35
C PHE A 118 1.37 12.76 -7.99
N SER A 119 1.78 12.88 -9.25
CA SER A 119 2.64 11.90 -9.91
C SER A 119 4.00 11.80 -9.22
N ASN A 120 4.63 12.94 -8.91
CA ASN A 120 5.90 12.98 -8.18
C ASN A 120 5.77 12.36 -6.77
N ALA A 121 4.66 12.61 -6.08
CA ALA A 121 4.36 11.97 -4.80
C ALA A 121 4.23 10.44 -4.93
N GLY A 122 3.62 9.97 -6.02
CA GLY A 122 3.56 8.54 -6.36
C GLY A 122 4.93 7.91 -6.63
N LEU A 123 5.80 8.62 -7.38
CA LEU A 123 7.18 8.17 -7.61
C LEU A 123 7.98 8.11 -6.30
N MET A 124 7.83 9.10 -5.42
CA MET A 124 8.43 9.05 -4.08
C MET A 124 7.94 7.84 -3.27
N GLY A 125 6.66 7.49 -3.40
CA GLY A 125 6.10 6.27 -2.82
C GLY A 125 6.81 5.00 -3.32
N SER A 126 7.08 4.89 -4.61
CA SER A 126 7.82 3.74 -5.17
C SER A 126 9.25 3.65 -4.64
N ILE A 127 9.96 4.79 -4.53
CA ILE A 127 11.32 4.83 -3.95
C ILE A 127 11.30 4.34 -2.50
N THR A 128 10.33 4.76 -1.70
CA THR A 128 10.24 4.34 -0.30
C THR A 128 9.83 2.88 -0.14
N SER A 129 9.01 2.36 -1.06
CA SER A 129 8.68 0.94 -1.12
C SER A 129 9.88 0.07 -1.50
N LEU A 130 10.86 0.63 -2.21
CA LEU A 130 12.14 -0.02 -2.49
C LEU A 130 13.09 0.04 -1.31
N LEU A 131 13.25 1.22 -0.71
CA LEU A 131 14.22 1.43 0.39
C LEU A 131 13.80 0.72 1.68
N GLY A 132 12.50 0.71 2.00
CA GLY A 132 11.99 0.14 3.24
C GLY A 132 12.38 -1.32 3.45
N PRO A 133 12.03 -2.25 2.54
CA PRO A 133 12.39 -3.65 2.65
C PRO A 133 13.89 -3.91 2.66
N LEU A 134 14.69 -3.13 1.90
CA LEU A 134 16.15 -3.25 1.90
C LEU A 134 16.73 -2.88 3.28
N ILE A 135 16.28 -1.75 3.85
CA ILE A 135 16.71 -1.32 5.19
C ILE A 135 16.28 -2.37 6.23
N ALA A 136 15.05 -2.86 6.16
CA ALA A 136 14.54 -3.87 7.08
C ALA A 136 15.33 -5.18 7.01
N GLY A 137 15.55 -5.71 5.81
CA GLY A 137 16.28 -6.95 5.58
C GLY A 137 17.71 -6.86 6.07
N PHE A 138 18.43 -5.79 5.69
CA PHE A 138 19.79 -5.55 6.14
C PHE A 138 19.89 -5.41 7.67
N ALA A 139 18.97 -4.63 8.28
CA ALA A 139 18.97 -4.44 9.73
C ALA A 139 18.72 -5.75 10.49
N ILE A 140 17.81 -6.60 10.00
CA ILE A 140 17.49 -7.89 10.62
C ILE A 140 18.71 -8.84 10.54
N ASP A 141 19.32 -8.99 9.37
CA ASP A 141 20.41 -9.93 9.17
C ASP A 141 21.69 -9.54 9.96
N HIS A 142 21.96 -8.22 10.12
CA HIS A 142 23.16 -7.76 10.81
C HIS A 142 22.98 -7.57 12.32
N SER A 143 21.77 -7.26 12.77
CA SER A 143 21.54 -6.84 14.16
C SER A 143 20.41 -7.62 14.85
N GLY A 144 19.69 -8.46 14.11
CA GLY A 144 18.52 -9.20 14.61
C GLY A 144 17.24 -8.37 14.66
N HIS A 145 16.12 -9.06 14.82
CA HIS A 145 14.77 -8.49 14.70
C HIS A 145 14.48 -7.36 15.71
N ALA A 146 14.89 -7.53 16.97
CA ALA A 146 14.63 -6.53 18.01
C ALA A 146 15.39 -5.22 17.73
N ILE A 147 16.68 -5.30 17.37
CA ILE A 147 17.48 -4.11 17.07
C ILE A 147 17.04 -3.47 15.75
N ALA A 148 16.58 -4.25 14.78
CA ALA A 148 15.99 -3.72 13.54
C ALA A 148 14.82 -2.76 13.80
N CYS A 149 14.05 -2.95 14.88
CA CYS A 149 13.04 -2.00 15.31
C CYS A 149 13.63 -0.62 15.61
N LEU A 150 14.83 -0.55 16.21
CA LEU A 150 15.51 0.73 16.52
C LEU A 150 15.95 1.48 15.25
N TYR A 151 16.34 0.78 14.17
CA TYR A 151 16.64 1.45 12.89
C TYR A 151 15.39 2.15 12.35
N VAL A 152 14.22 1.50 12.48
CA VAL A 152 12.94 2.10 12.08
C VAL A 152 12.57 3.28 12.98
N VAL A 153 12.81 3.16 14.30
CA VAL A 153 12.65 4.28 15.25
C VAL A 153 13.55 5.46 14.85
N ALA A 154 14.81 5.22 14.54
CA ALA A 154 15.75 6.27 14.13
C ALA A 154 15.28 6.99 12.86
N LEU A 155 14.80 6.25 11.85
CA LEU A 155 14.21 6.83 10.63
C LEU A 155 12.99 7.70 10.94
N SER A 156 12.10 7.21 11.81
CA SER A 156 10.88 7.92 12.20
C SER A 156 11.21 9.17 13.02
N LEU A 157 12.16 9.10 13.93
CA LEU A 157 12.64 10.25 14.71
C LEU A 157 13.37 11.29 13.83
N ALA A 158 14.15 10.85 12.84
CA ALA A 158 14.76 11.75 11.86
C ALA A 158 13.68 12.49 11.06
N ALA A 159 12.59 11.80 10.68
CA ALA A 159 11.44 12.43 10.03
C ALA A 159 10.75 13.43 10.98
N ALA A 160 10.57 13.09 12.26
CA ALA A 160 10.01 13.99 13.27
C ALA A 160 10.87 15.25 13.44
N ALA A 161 12.19 15.08 13.53
CA ALA A 161 13.15 16.19 13.65
C ALA A 161 13.05 17.13 12.42
N MET A 162 12.98 16.57 11.21
CA MET A 162 12.79 17.39 9.99
C MET A 162 11.48 18.19 10.04
N VAL A 163 10.37 17.57 10.45
CA VAL A 163 9.08 18.27 10.58
C VAL A 163 9.13 19.32 11.70
N ALA A 164 9.83 19.03 12.80
CA ALA A 164 9.98 19.99 13.90
C ALA A 164 10.80 21.23 13.48
N LEU A 165 11.91 21.01 12.75
CA LEU A 165 12.83 22.09 12.37
C LEU A 165 12.29 22.93 11.19
N TRP A 166 11.77 22.27 10.15
CA TRP A 166 11.34 22.94 8.91
C TRP A 166 9.82 22.97 8.69
N GLY A 167 9.03 22.35 9.56
CA GLY A 167 7.57 22.30 9.44
C GLY A 167 6.85 23.64 9.59
N GLY A 168 7.54 24.73 9.91
CA GLY A 168 6.95 26.08 9.98
C GLY A 168 6.44 26.62 8.64
N VAL A 169 6.90 26.05 7.52
CA VAL A 169 6.44 26.41 6.16
C VAL A 169 5.12 25.70 5.79
N LEU A 170 4.68 24.72 6.59
CA LEU A 170 3.46 23.96 6.31
C LEU A 170 2.20 24.80 6.57
N PRO A 171 1.15 24.66 5.73
CA PRO A 171 -0.08 25.42 5.88
C PRO A 171 -0.72 25.20 7.26
N GLY A 172 -1.14 26.30 7.90
CA GLY A 172 -2.01 26.26 9.05
C GLY A 172 -3.42 25.79 8.71
N GLY A 173 -4.24 25.51 9.73
CA GLY A 173 -5.61 25.03 9.52
C GLY A 173 -6.48 26.02 8.71
N HIS A 174 -7.18 25.51 7.72
CA HIS A 174 -8.16 26.26 6.93
C HIS A 174 -9.50 25.52 6.98
N ARG A 175 -10.54 26.24 7.40
CA ARG A 175 -11.91 25.68 7.39
C ARG A 175 -12.39 25.44 5.95
N ARG A 176 -12.50 24.18 5.55
CA ARG A 176 -13.18 23.79 4.31
C ARG A 176 -14.52 23.14 4.67
N ALA A 177 -15.61 23.70 4.15
CA ALA A 177 -16.93 23.09 4.31
C ALA A 177 -17.00 21.80 3.48
N VAL A 178 -17.19 20.66 4.13
CA VAL A 178 -17.49 19.39 3.47
C VAL A 178 -18.98 19.35 3.19
N SER A 179 -19.36 19.44 1.91
CA SER A 179 -20.74 19.25 1.47
C SER A 179 -20.99 17.73 1.37
N GLY A 180 -21.76 17.19 2.31
CA GLY A 180 -22.27 15.81 2.22
C GLY A 180 -23.33 15.71 1.13
N LYS A 181 -23.01 15.12 -0.01
CA LYS A 181 -23.95 14.78 -1.10
C LYS A 181 -24.21 13.27 -1.15
N ASP A 182 -25.34 12.92 -1.70
CA ASP A 182 -25.98 11.61 -1.63
C ASP A 182 -25.13 10.44 -2.22
N ILE A 183 -24.52 9.63 -1.33
CA ILE A 183 -23.68 8.46 -1.67
C ILE A 183 -24.49 7.40 -2.45
N ARG A 184 -25.80 7.31 -2.20
CA ARG A 184 -26.66 6.28 -2.81
C ARG A 184 -26.67 6.33 -4.34
N ALA A 185 -26.65 7.51 -4.93
CA ALA A 185 -26.66 7.65 -6.40
C ALA A 185 -25.33 7.19 -7.03
N THR A 186 -24.21 7.35 -6.33
CA THR A 186 -22.88 6.88 -6.78
C THR A 186 -22.74 5.36 -6.72
N VAL A 187 -23.32 4.73 -5.69
CA VAL A 187 -23.33 3.27 -5.52
C VAL A 187 -24.28 2.56 -6.50
N SER A 188 -25.24 3.28 -7.09
CA SER A 188 -26.20 2.69 -8.05
C SER A 188 -25.65 2.58 -9.48
N ASP A 189 -24.53 3.25 -9.81
CA ASP A 189 -23.92 3.19 -11.14
C ASP A 189 -23.06 1.93 -11.30
N ARG A 190 -23.51 0.98 -12.13
CA ARG A 190 -22.79 -0.27 -12.43
C ARG A 190 -21.37 -0.03 -13.00
N ARG A 191 -21.14 1.09 -13.70
CA ARG A 191 -19.82 1.42 -14.25
C ARG A 191 -18.87 1.81 -13.13
N ILE A 192 -19.33 2.60 -12.18
CA ILE A 192 -18.55 2.99 -11.00
C ILE A 192 -18.29 1.76 -10.13
N LEU A 193 -19.29 0.93 -9.86
CA LEU A 193 -19.11 -0.32 -9.11
C LEU A 193 -18.05 -1.25 -9.72
N ARG A 194 -18.05 -1.37 -11.06
CA ARG A 194 -17.01 -2.14 -11.78
C ARG A 194 -15.61 -1.59 -11.51
N ILE A 195 -15.43 -0.27 -11.60
CA ILE A 195 -14.13 0.36 -11.38
C ILE A 195 -13.71 0.25 -9.90
N LEU A 196 -14.64 0.38 -8.97
CA LEU A 196 -14.40 0.15 -7.55
C LEU A 196 -13.93 -1.29 -7.29
N GLY A 197 -14.61 -2.28 -7.89
CA GLY A 197 -14.20 -3.69 -7.83
C GLY A 197 -12.79 -3.92 -8.40
N LEU A 198 -12.49 -3.36 -9.59
CA LEU A 198 -11.16 -3.43 -10.19
C LEU A 198 -10.10 -2.77 -9.30
N SER A 199 -10.40 -1.60 -8.72
CA SER A 199 -9.50 -0.91 -7.79
C SER A 199 -9.21 -1.75 -6.55
N SER A 200 -10.23 -2.42 -6.01
CA SER A 200 -10.09 -3.29 -4.84
C SER A 200 -9.29 -4.55 -5.15
N LEU A 201 -9.47 -5.14 -6.33
CA LEU A 201 -8.67 -6.28 -6.79
C LEU A 201 -7.19 -5.89 -6.99
N VAL A 202 -6.91 -4.72 -7.57
CA VAL A 202 -5.53 -4.19 -7.65
C VAL A 202 -4.95 -4.02 -6.26
N GLN A 203 -5.70 -3.41 -5.34
CA GLN A 203 -5.24 -3.14 -3.98
C GLN A 203 -4.93 -4.44 -3.22
N ILE A 204 -5.88 -5.37 -3.20
CA ILE A 204 -5.69 -6.62 -2.46
C ILE A 204 -4.59 -7.48 -3.08
N GLY A 205 -4.47 -7.51 -4.41
CA GLY A 205 -3.39 -8.23 -5.09
C GLY A 205 -2.01 -7.72 -4.69
N GLN A 206 -1.81 -6.40 -4.66
CA GLN A 206 -0.55 -5.80 -4.22
C GLN A 206 -0.27 -6.06 -2.74
N ASP A 207 -1.26 -5.84 -1.87
CA ASP A 207 -1.10 -6.03 -0.43
C ASP A 207 -0.81 -7.50 -0.10
N LEU A 208 -1.51 -8.46 -0.72
CA LEU A 208 -1.29 -9.88 -0.49
C LEU A 208 0.06 -10.36 -1.05
N PHE A 209 0.49 -9.86 -2.20
CA PHE A 209 1.82 -10.20 -2.74
C PHE A 209 2.92 -9.74 -1.77
N GLN A 210 2.88 -8.48 -1.33
CA GLN A 210 3.83 -7.92 -0.37
C GLN A 210 3.76 -8.63 1.00
N PHE A 211 2.61 -9.18 1.37
CA PHE A 211 2.41 -9.93 2.59
C PHE A 211 2.95 -11.36 2.49
N TYR A 212 2.65 -12.07 1.39
CA TYR A 212 3.00 -13.49 1.28
C TYR A 212 4.42 -13.76 0.85
N ILE A 213 5.07 -12.85 0.12
CA ILE A 213 6.49 -13.03 -0.25
C ILE A 213 7.41 -13.14 0.97
N PRO A 214 7.32 -12.31 2.02
CA PRO A 214 8.08 -12.52 3.24
C PRO A 214 7.80 -13.86 3.94
N ILE A 215 6.55 -14.25 4.02
CA ILE A 215 6.15 -15.52 4.67
C ILE A 215 6.71 -16.72 3.87
N TYR A 216 6.58 -16.68 2.54
CA TYR A 216 7.08 -17.74 1.66
C TYR A 216 8.60 -17.80 1.69
N GLY A 217 9.28 -16.65 1.58
CA GLY A 217 10.73 -16.59 1.67
C GLY A 217 11.26 -17.09 3.01
N HIS A 218 10.58 -16.75 4.12
CA HIS A 218 10.93 -17.27 5.45
C HIS A 218 10.74 -18.79 5.54
N ALA A 219 9.65 -19.33 4.98
CA ALA A 219 9.39 -20.77 4.93
C ALA A 219 10.43 -21.55 4.10
N LEU A 220 11.04 -20.88 3.10
CA LEU A 220 12.16 -21.42 2.32
C LEU A 220 13.53 -21.27 3.02
N GLY A 221 13.59 -20.63 4.21
CA GLY A 221 14.83 -20.37 4.92
C GLY A 221 15.70 -19.25 4.31
N LEU A 222 15.12 -18.38 3.49
CA LEU A 222 15.83 -17.24 2.90
C LEU A 222 16.16 -16.20 4.00
N SER A 223 17.33 -15.55 3.87
CA SER A 223 17.70 -14.45 4.77
C SER A 223 16.75 -13.25 4.62
N ALA A 224 16.66 -12.42 5.66
CA ALA A 224 15.83 -11.23 5.63
C ALA A 224 16.27 -10.24 4.53
N SER A 225 17.60 -10.14 4.28
CA SER A 225 18.14 -9.32 3.18
C SER A 225 17.70 -9.86 1.81
N ALA A 226 17.69 -11.19 1.62
CA ALA A 226 17.23 -11.81 0.39
C ALA A 226 15.73 -11.52 0.14
N ILE A 227 14.90 -11.65 1.18
CA ILE A 227 13.48 -11.29 1.13
C ILE A 227 13.30 -9.80 0.82
N GLY A 228 14.10 -8.94 1.48
CA GLY A 228 14.12 -7.50 1.22
C GLY A 228 14.47 -7.17 -0.24
N ALA A 229 15.46 -7.88 -0.83
CA ALA A 229 15.85 -7.72 -2.23
C ALA A 229 14.73 -8.15 -3.21
N VAL A 230 14.02 -9.23 -2.91
CA VAL A 230 12.87 -9.69 -3.70
C VAL A 230 11.74 -8.65 -3.69
N LEU A 231 11.43 -8.06 -2.53
CA LEU A 231 10.46 -6.97 -2.43
C LEU A 231 10.94 -5.68 -3.10
N ALA A 232 12.24 -5.41 -3.06
CA ALA A 232 12.85 -4.27 -3.74
C ALA A 232 12.77 -4.43 -5.27
N ALA A 233 12.92 -5.65 -5.80
CA ALA A 233 12.73 -5.93 -7.23
C ALA A 233 11.28 -5.61 -7.68
N TYR A 234 10.27 -5.98 -6.86
CA TYR A 234 8.89 -5.57 -7.06
C TYR A 234 8.75 -4.03 -7.14
N ALA A 235 9.28 -3.31 -6.16
CA ALA A 235 9.17 -1.86 -6.09
C ALA A 235 9.94 -1.14 -7.23
N ALA A 236 11.08 -1.68 -7.65
CA ALA A 236 11.83 -1.18 -8.80
C ALA A 236 11.02 -1.30 -10.10
N ALA A 237 10.37 -2.43 -10.31
CA ALA A 237 9.49 -2.64 -11.47
C ALA A 237 8.29 -1.68 -11.45
N GLU A 238 7.69 -1.49 -10.28
CA GLU A 238 6.60 -0.54 -10.07
C GLU A 238 7.02 0.90 -10.40
N PHE A 239 8.23 1.29 -10.02
CA PHE A 239 8.80 2.58 -10.37
C PHE A 239 9.02 2.73 -11.88
N ILE A 240 9.65 1.74 -12.52
CA ILE A 240 9.94 1.75 -13.96
C ILE A 240 8.66 1.85 -14.78
N VAL A 241 7.65 1.00 -14.47
CA VAL A 241 6.42 0.98 -15.25
C VAL A 241 5.63 2.28 -15.12
N ARG A 242 5.67 2.96 -13.98
CA ARG A 242 5.03 4.28 -13.80
C ARG A 242 5.63 5.37 -14.70
N ILE A 243 6.92 5.30 -15.00
CA ILE A 243 7.58 6.24 -15.91
C ILE A 243 7.12 6.01 -17.36
N ILE A 244 7.00 4.75 -17.79
CA ILE A 244 6.65 4.42 -19.19
C ILE A 244 5.13 4.34 -19.41
N MET A 245 4.34 4.27 -18.36
CA MET A 245 2.87 4.11 -18.38
C MET A 245 2.16 5.12 -19.30
N PRO A 246 2.48 6.45 -19.30
CA PRO A 246 1.79 7.39 -20.17
C PRO A 246 1.94 7.04 -21.66
N GLY A 247 3.13 6.59 -22.07
CA GLY A 247 3.39 6.13 -23.43
C GLY A 247 2.64 4.84 -23.79
N MET A 248 2.49 3.94 -22.81
CA MET A 248 1.70 2.71 -22.99
C MET A 248 0.21 3.00 -23.12
N ILE A 249 -0.34 3.88 -22.26
CA ILE A 249 -1.73 4.32 -22.33
C ILE A 249 -2.04 4.97 -23.68
N ALA A 250 -1.16 5.83 -24.17
CA ALA A 250 -1.34 6.49 -25.48
C ALA A 250 -1.41 5.50 -26.65
N ARG A 251 -0.76 4.34 -26.55
CA ARG A 251 -0.74 3.31 -27.61
C ARG A 251 -1.87 2.30 -27.53
N ILE A 252 -2.19 1.80 -26.35
CA ILE A 252 -3.11 0.66 -26.19
C ILE A 252 -4.35 0.99 -25.35
N GLY A 253 -4.41 2.18 -24.74
CA GLY A 253 -5.51 2.61 -23.90
C GLY A 253 -5.48 2.07 -22.47
N GLU A 254 -6.21 2.75 -21.57
CA GLU A 254 -6.22 2.48 -20.12
C GLU A 254 -6.78 1.09 -19.78
N GLU A 255 -7.93 0.72 -20.36
CA GLU A 255 -8.60 -0.55 -20.06
C GLU A 255 -7.78 -1.74 -20.54
N THR A 256 -7.20 -1.67 -21.76
CA THR A 256 -6.34 -2.74 -22.31
C THR A 256 -5.08 -2.92 -21.48
N LEU A 257 -4.44 -1.81 -21.08
CA LEU A 257 -3.25 -1.86 -20.21
C LEU A 257 -3.60 -2.50 -18.86
N LEU A 258 -4.79 -2.22 -18.31
CA LEU A 258 -5.24 -2.81 -17.06
C LEU A 258 -5.47 -4.34 -17.20
N VAL A 259 -5.97 -4.81 -18.34
CA VAL A 259 -6.09 -6.26 -18.63
C VAL A 259 -4.72 -6.94 -18.63
N TYR A 260 -3.71 -6.35 -19.29
CA TYR A 260 -2.35 -6.88 -19.27
C TYR A 260 -1.73 -6.84 -17.87
N SER A 261 -2.01 -5.78 -17.10
CA SER A 261 -1.58 -5.65 -15.72
C SER A 261 -2.09 -6.82 -14.85
N PHE A 262 -3.37 -7.12 -14.94
CA PHE A 262 -3.96 -8.25 -14.24
C PHE A 262 -3.43 -9.61 -14.73
N GLY A 263 -3.17 -9.75 -16.04
CA GLY A 263 -2.58 -10.96 -16.62
C GLY A 263 -1.18 -11.25 -16.08
N LEU A 264 -0.31 -10.22 -16.04
CA LEU A 264 1.04 -10.33 -15.47
C LEU A 264 0.97 -10.63 -13.96
N ALA A 265 0.04 -10.03 -13.24
CA ALA A 265 -0.15 -10.32 -11.81
C ALA A 265 -0.62 -11.75 -11.56
N ALA A 266 -1.57 -12.24 -12.34
CA ALA A 266 -2.02 -13.64 -12.25
C ALA A 266 -0.86 -14.60 -12.52
N MET A 267 -0.05 -14.32 -13.54
CA MET A 267 1.14 -15.11 -13.85
C MET A 267 2.16 -15.07 -12.71
N GLY A 268 2.38 -13.90 -12.11
CA GLY A 268 3.26 -13.76 -10.94
C GLY A 268 2.81 -14.60 -9.76
N PHE A 269 1.52 -14.63 -9.46
CA PHE A 269 0.97 -15.49 -8.41
C PHE A 269 1.05 -17.00 -8.76
N ILE A 270 0.90 -17.39 -10.02
CA ILE A 270 1.06 -18.79 -10.45
C ILE A 270 2.51 -19.23 -10.28
N LEU A 271 3.45 -18.39 -10.69
CA LEU A 271 4.86 -18.72 -10.75
C LEU A 271 5.55 -18.64 -9.38
N ALA A 272 5.13 -17.75 -8.49
CA ALA A 272 5.81 -17.54 -7.22
C ALA A 272 6.03 -18.82 -6.40
N PRO A 273 5.04 -19.71 -6.19
CA PRO A 273 5.23 -20.94 -5.41
C PRO A 273 6.01 -22.04 -6.13
N LEU A 274 6.39 -21.85 -7.40
CA LEU A 274 7.14 -22.83 -8.18
C LEU A 274 8.67 -22.62 -8.08
N PHE A 275 9.09 -21.49 -7.52
CA PHE A 275 10.50 -21.12 -7.41
C PHE A 275 10.96 -20.96 -5.97
N GLU A 276 12.16 -21.46 -5.67
CA GLU A 276 12.78 -21.41 -4.35
C GLU A 276 14.01 -20.48 -4.33
N SER A 277 14.58 -20.17 -5.50
CA SER A 277 15.77 -19.32 -5.57
C SER A 277 15.42 -17.83 -5.47
N VAL A 278 16.27 -17.07 -4.78
CA VAL A 278 16.14 -15.61 -4.60
C VAL A 278 16.05 -14.89 -5.95
N VAL A 279 16.87 -15.32 -6.94
CA VAL A 279 16.90 -14.68 -8.26
C VAL A 279 15.60 -14.92 -9.02
N ALA A 280 15.07 -16.15 -9.01
CA ALA A 280 13.82 -16.48 -9.68
C ALA A 280 12.63 -15.77 -9.01
N LEU A 281 12.57 -15.77 -7.66
CA LEU A 281 11.57 -15.03 -6.92
C LEU A 281 11.67 -13.50 -7.17
N GLY A 282 12.89 -12.98 -7.28
CA GLY A 282 13.12 -11.58 -7.66
C GLY A 282 12.60 -11.26 -9.06
N ALA A 283 12.83 -12.14 -10.04
CA ALA A 283 12.31 -11.98 -11.39
C ALA A 283 10.77 -12.04 -11.45
N VAL A 284 10.15 -12.99 -10.71
CA VAL A 284 8.69 -13.09 -10.57
C VAL A 284 8.12 -11.83 -9.89
N SER A 285 8.78 -11.35 -8.84
CA SER A 285 8.38 -10.13 -8.12
C SER A 285 8.49 -8.89 -9.01
N PHE A 286 9.55 -8.81 -9.82
CA PHE A 286 9.71 -7.76 -10.81
C PHE A 286 8.58 -7.80 -11.86
N MET A 287 8.29 -8.97 -12.40
CA MET A 287 7.19 -9.15 -13.37
C MET A 287 5.84 -8.76 -12.75
N PHE A 288 5.55 -9.17 -11.53
CA PHE A 288 4.34 -8.81 -10.80
C PHE A 288 4.26 -7.30 -10.56
N GLY A 289 5.34 -6.67 -10.08
CA GLY A 289 5.45 -5.23 -9.85
C GLY A 289 5.26 -4.42 -11.14
N PHE A 290 5.82 -4.91 -12.25
CA PHE A 290 5.64 -4.30 -13.57
C PHE A 290 4.17 -4.33 -14.02
N GLY A 291 3.47 -5.44 -13.80
CA GLY A 291 2.04 -5.53 -14.05
C GLY A 291 1.24 -4.60 -13.15
N MET A 292 1.37 -4.77 -11.84
CA MET A 292 0.52 -4.08 -10.86
C MET A 292 0.84 -2.59 -10.66
N GLY A 293 2.03 -2.11 -11.03
CA GLY A 293 2.44 -0.71 -10.85
C GLY A 293 1.55 0.29 -11.60
N CYS A 294 0.91 -0.13 -12.70
CA CYS A 294 -0.06 0.67 -13.45
C CYS A 294 -1.47 0.65 -12.84
N GLY A 295 -1.82 -0.37 -12.06
CA GLY A 295 -3.19 -0.63 -11.64
C GLY A 295 -3.82 0.52 -10.84
N HIS A 296 -3.11 1.04 -9.85
CA HIS A 296 -3.58 2.16 -9.02
C HIS A 296 -3.78 3.47 -9.80
N PRO A 297 -2.81 3.96 -10.58
CA PRO A 297 -2.99 5.16 -11.40
C PRO A 297 -4.14 5.01 -12.38
N ILE A 298 -4.23 3.89 -13.12
CA ILE A 298 -5.27 3.66 -14.11
C ILE A 298 -6.66 3.64 -13.47
N THR A 299 -6.85 2.89 -12.39
CA THR A 299 -8.15 2.84 -11.71
C THR A 299 -8.54 4.20 -11.12
N THR A 300 -7.56 5.01 -10.69
CA THR A 300 -7.80 6.39 -10.25
C THR A 300 -8.25 7.27 -11.42
N MET A 301 -7.57 7.21 -12.56
CA MET A 301 -7.94 7.97 -13.78
C MET A 301 -9.33 7.58 -14.26
N LEU A 302 -9.65 6.29 -14.31
CA LEU A 302 -10.97 5.78 -14.69
C LEU A 302 -12.09 6.28 -13.75
N ILE A 303 -11.82 6.40 -12.44
CA ILE A 303 -12.78 6.98 -11.50
C ILE A 303 -13.01 8.45 -11.81
N PHE A 304 -11.96 9.25 -11.98
CA PHE A 304 -12.10 10.66 -12.29
C PHE A 304 -12.80 10.91 -13.61
N SER A 305 -12.46 10.16 -14.67
CA SER A 305 -13.04 10.34 -16.01
C SER A 305 -14.50 9.89 -16.12
N ARG A 306 -14.94 8.97 -15.23
CA ARG A 306 -16.30 8.41 -15.28
C ARG A 306 -17.20 8.84 -14.13
N SER A 307 -16.68 9.63 -13.18
CA SER A 307 -17.50 10.26 -12.15
C SER A 307 -18.32 11.40 -12.76
N ALA A 308 -19.56 11.55 -12.30
CA ALA A 308 -20.39 12.70 -12.67
C ALA A 308 -19.70 14.01 -12.25
N GLU A 309 -19.98 15.10 -12.99
CA GLU A 309 -19.40 16.41 -12.70
C GLU A 309 -19.63 16.83 -11.25
N GLY A 310 -18.56 17.25 -10.57
CA GLY A 310 -18.57 17.66 -9.16
C GLY A 310 -18.65 16.52 -8.14
N ARG A 311 -18.70 15.21 -8.57
CA ARG A 311 -18.80 14.05 -7.66
C ARG A 311 -17.53 13.19 -7.60
N ALA A 312 -16.45 13.59 -8.26
CA ALA A 312 -15.20 12.83 -8.29
C ALA A 312 -14.61 12.60 -6.88
N GLY A 313 -14.71 13.60 -5.99
CA GLY A 313 -14.24 13.47 -4.61
C GLY A 313 -15.02 12.45 -3.79
N GLU A 314 -16.34 12.38 -3.98
CA GLU A 314 -17.21 11.39 -3.33
C GLU A 314 -16.89 9.97 -3.79
N THR A 315 -16.75 9.77 -5.11
CA THR A 315 -16.38 8.48 -5.70
C THR A 315 -14.99 8.02 -5.25
N PHE A 316 -14.04 8.96 -5.13
CA PHE A 316 -12.71 8.67 -4.61
C PHE A 316 -12.73 8.27 -3.12
N GLY A 317 -13.55 8.95 -2.31
CA GLY A 317 -13.76 8.61 -0.90
C GLY A 317 -14.35 7.20 -0.74
N LEU A 318 -15.36 6.86 -1.55
CA LEU A 318 -15.96 5.53 -1.57
C LEU A 318 -14.93 4.45 -1.96
N ARG A 319 -14.11 4.71 -2.99
CA ARG A 319 -13.00 3.83 -3.38
C ARG A 319 -12.05 3.57 -2.21
N GLN A 320 -11.66 4.61 -1.49
CA GLN A 320 -10.73 4.48 -0.37
C GLN A 320 -11.33 3.66 0.77
N THR A 321 -12.62 3.84 1.05
CA THR A 321 -13.34 3.03 2.04
C THR A 321 -13.37 1.55 1.65
N VAL A 322 -13.75 1.24 0.41
CA VAL A 322 -13.80 -0.15 -0.08
C VAL A 322 -12.40 -0.78 -0.06
N ASN A 323 -11.38 -0.05 -0.51
CA ASN A 323 -9.99 -0.53 -0.45
C ASN A 323 -9.53 -0.80 0.99
N ASN A 324 -9.87 0.06 1.95
CA ASN A 324 -9.50 -0.14 3.36
C ASN A 324 -10.21 -1.35 3.98
N ILE A 325 -11.47 -1.61 3.61
CA ILE A 325 -12.18 -2.84 4.02
C ILE A 325 -11.42 -4.08 3.54
N MET A 326 -11.00 -4.10 2.27
CA MET A 326 -10.23 -5.20 1.70
C MET A 326 -8.85 -5.37 2.36
N ARG A 327 -8.20 -4.27 2.73
CA ARG A 327 -6.91 -4.28 3.45
C ARG A 327 -7.02 -4.83 4.87
N VAL A 328 -8.15 -4.64 5.54
CA VAL A 328 -8.40 -5.23 6.85
C VAL A 328 -8.76 -6.72 6.73
N GLY A 329 -9.70 -7.05 5.84
CA GLY A 329 -10.23 -8.41 5.72
C GLY A 329 -9.31 -9.35 4.95
N GLY A 330 -8.64 -8.87 3.91
CA GLY A 330 -7.84 -9.70 3.01
C GLY A 330 -6.73 -10.48 3.73
N PRO A 331 -5.75 -9.83 4.35
CA PRO A 331 -4.64 -10.53 5.01
C PRO A 331 -5.09 -11.50 6.10
N ALA A 332 -6.13 -11.14 6.88
CA ALA A 332 -6.68 -12.04 7.88
C ALA A 332 -7.28 -13.30 7.24
N LEU A 333 -8.18 -13.14 6.26
CA LEU A 333 -8.82 -14.26 5.57
C LEU A 333 -7.79 -15.20 4.93
N PHE A 334 -6.87 -14.66 4.15
CA PHE A 334 -5.86 -15.44 3.48
C PHE A 334 -4.83 -16.03 4.46
N GLY A 335 -4.55 -15.37 5.59
CA GLY A 335 -3.75 -15.92 6.67
C GLY A 335 -4.35 -17.19 7.27
N PHE A 336 -5.68 -17.22 7.46
CA PHE A 336 -6.39 -18.44 7.89
C PHE A 336 -6.33 -19.53 6.82
N ILE A 337 -6.51 -19.20 5.55
CA ILE A 337 -6.37 -20.16 4.43
C ILE A 337 -4.95 -20.74 4.40
N ALA A 338 -3.92 -19.90 4.55
CA ALA A 338 -2.53 -20.35 4.59
C ALA A 338 -2.24 -21.29 5.76
N SER A 339 -2.82 -21.02 6.93
CA SER A 339 -2.66 -21.88 8.11
C SER A 339 -3.39 -23.24 7.97
N ALA A 340 -4.53 -23.26 7.26
CA ALA A 340 -5.34 -24.47 7.07
C ALA A 340 -4.88 -25.35 5.90
N ALA A 341 -4.47 -24.72 4.78
CA ALA A 341 -4.21 -25.42 3.50
C ALA A 341 -2.77 -25.22 3.00
N GLY A 342 -1.92 -24.50 3.73
CA GLY A 342 -0.57 -24.17 3.30
C GLY A 342 -0.51 -22.92 2.39
N LEU A 343 0.72 -22.54 2.01
CA LEU A 343 0.95 -21.32 1.22
C LEU A 343 0.58 -21.46 -0.28
N PRO A 344 0.85 -22.57 -0.98
CA PRO A 344 0.59 -22.65 -2.42
C PRO A 344 -0.87 -22.36 -2.84
N PRO A 345 -1.91 -22.88 -2.17
CA PRO A 345 -3.30 -22.57 -2.49
C PRO A 345 -3.63 -21.07 -2.42
N VAL A 346 -3.00 -20.34 -1.49
CA VAL A 346 -3.19 -18.89 -1.38
C VAL A 346 -2.73 -18.18 -2.64
N PHE A 347 -1.57 -18.54 -3.18
CA PHE A 347 -1.05 -17.97 -4.42
C PHE A 347 -1.99 -18.26 -5.60
N TRP A 348 -2.52 -19.49 -5.71
CA TRP A 348 -3.41 -19.87 -6.81
C TRP A 348 -4.78 -19.22 -6.73
N ILE A 349 -5.35 -19.07 -5.53
CA ILE A 349 -6.61 -18.32 -5.34
C ILE A 349 -6.41 -16.87 -5.77
N ASN A 350 -5.29 -16.24 -5.39
CA ASN A 350 -4.97 -14.88 -5.82
C ASN A 350 -4.75 -14.79 -7.33
N ALA A 351 -4.11 -15.78 -7.95
CA ALA A 351 -3.97 -15.86 -9.40
C ALA A 351 -5.33 -15.89 -10.09
N PHE A 352 -6.27 -16.69 -9.57
CA PHE A 352 -7.64 -16.74 -10.08
C PHE A 352 -8.35 -15.39 -9.92
N MET A 353 -8.22 -14.74 -8.75
CA MET A 353 -8.80 -13.40 -8.51
C MET A 353 -8.23 -12.36 -9.49
N MET A 354 -6.92 -12.38 -9.76
CA MET A 354 -6.31 -11.49 -10.74
C MET A 354 -6.80 -11.80 -12.16
N GLY A 355 -6.91 -13.09 -12.54
CA GLY A 355 -7.49 -13.51 -13.81
C GLY A 355 -8.93 -13.01 -14.00
N ALA A 356 -9.76 -13.14 -12.97
CA ALA A 356 -11.13 -12.61 -12.95
C ALA A 356 -11.14 -11.08 -13.07
N GLY A 357 -10.18 -10.38 -12.40
CA GLY A 357 -9.98 -8.95 -12.55
C GLY A 357 -9.65 -8.55 -13.99
N GLY A 358 -8.76 -9.30 -14.65
CA GLY A 358 -8.42 -9.10 -16.06
C GLY A 358 -9.62 -9.31 -16.98
N TRP A 359 -10.45 -10.32 -16.72
CA TRP A 359 -11.70 -10.52 -17.45
C TRP A 359 -12.69 -9.37 -17.24
N LEU A 360 -12.84 -8.93 -16.00
CA LEU A 360 -13.70 -7.80 -15.64
C LEU A 360 -13.20 -6.47 -16.23
N ALA A 361 -11.89 -6.30 -16.42
CA ALA A 361 -11.27 -5.09 -16.98
C ALA A 361 -11.45 -4.99 -18.51
N ARG A 362 -11.83 -6.05 -19.22
CA ARG A 362 -12.00 -6.03 -20.68
C ARG A 362 -12.92 -4.89 -21.10
N PRO A 363 -12.55 -4.10 -22.11
CA PRO A 363 -13.42 -3.05 -22.61
C PRO A 363 -14.77 -3.67 -23.02
N ALA A 364 -15.87 -3.13 -22.48
CA ALA A 364 -17.21 -3.50 -22.94
C ALA A 364 -17.25 -3.15 -24.42
N GLY A 365 -17.40 -4.15 -25.29
CA GLY A 365 -17.23 -4.05 -26.72
C GLY A 365 -17.83 -2.75 -27.28
N THR A 366 -16.95 -1.85 -27.68
CA THR A 366 -17.32 -0.77 -28.57
C THR A 366 -17.64 -1.45 -29.90
N ALA A 367 -18.92 -1.50 -30.25
CA ALA A 367 -19.31 -1.71 -31.64
C ALA A 367 -18.39 -0.82 -32.48
N ARG A 368 -17.57 -1.42 -33.35
CA ARG A 368 -16.75 -0.68 -34.31
C ARG A 368 -17.69 0.30 -35.00
N PRO A 369 -17.39 1.59 -35.04
CA PRO A 369 -18.12 2.47 -35.96
C PRO A 369 -17.86 1.92 -37.35
N LYS A 370 -18.91 1.63 -38.07
CA LYS A 370 -18.91 1.27 -39.48
C LYS A 370 -18.44 2.46 -40.31
#